data_e96a27a9ae1aae02ae721349464d0258
#
_entry.id   e96a27a9ae1aae02ae721349464d0258
#
_cell.length_a   1.000
_cell.length_b   1.000
_cell.length_c   1.000
_cell.angle_alpha   90.00
_cell.angle_beta   90.00
_cell.angle_gamma   90.00
#
_symmetry.space_group_name_H-M   'P 1'
#
loop_
_entity.id
_entity.type
_entity.pdbx_description
1 polymer ?
#
loop_
_entity_poly.entity_id
_entity_poly.type
_entity_poly.pdbx_seq_one_letter_code
_entity_poly.pdbx_strand_id
1 'polypeptide(L)'
;MVVRRFSRVLAAVFFLLAGTVGLYLHRRTVMAADMSHMAGHMYMTPLRPMQPSDQQKADAVAAAAKQAMAPYQDYKKALADGYEIFLPNVPQHIYHFTKHEYGFEAAFHFDPSKPTSLLYKKTPDGSYKLVGAMYTDRVRASEDELNERVPLSIARWHQHINFCKAPEGRKAEYFGPDAKFGLLGSITTEEACAAHGGKFYPHIFGWMVHVYPYETDPKKIWSVDDDDQDHDNMSHSAMPGMQMKD
;
A
#
# COMPACT_ATOMS: atom_id res chain seq x y z
N MET A 1 5.15 46.73 42.26
CA MET A 1 4.09 45.74 41.96
C MET A 1 4.04 45.32 40.48
N VAL A 2 4.85 45.89 39.60
CA VAL A 2 4.86 45.64 38.13
C VAL A 2 5.77 44.46 37.73
N VAL A 3 6.87 44.21 38.45
CA VAL A 3 7.88 43.18 38.07
C VAL A 3 7.36 41.73 38.22
N ARG A 4 6.41 41.46 39.14
CA ARG A 4 5.87 40.11 39.34
C ARG A 4 4.88 39.61 38.24
N ARG A 5 4.30 40.54 37.47
CA ARG A 5 3.37 40.17 36.38
C ARG A 5 4.10 39.77 35.10
N PHE A 6 5.28 40.35 34.82
CA PHE A 6 6.08 40.01 33.64
C PHE A 6 6.66 38.59 33.70
N SER A 7 7.07 38.14 34.89
CA SER A 7 7.67 36.81 35.07
C SER A 7 6.67 35.67 34.83
N ARG A 8 5.37 35.87 35.12
CA ARG A 8 4.33 34.84 34.90
C ARG A 8 3.90 34.72 33.43
N VAL A 9 3.95 35.81 32.67
CA VAL A 9 3.62 35.82 31.25
C VAL A 9 4.74 35.15 30.44
N LEU A 10 6.02 35.42 30.79
CA LEU A 10 7.15 34.74 30.14
C LEU A 10 7.14 33.20 30.38
N ALA A 11 6.82 32.76 31.59
CA ALA A 11 6.74 31.34 31.91
C ALA A 11 5.61 30.65 31.16
N ALA A 12 4.44 31.28 30.99
CA ALA A 12 3.33 30.72 30.25
C ALA A 12 3.61 30.58 28.73
N VAL A 13 4.32 31.57 28.14
CA VAL A 13 4.72 31.53 26.73
C VAL A 13 5.76 30.45 26.47
N PHE A 14 6.70 30.27 27.43
CA PHE A 14 7.71 29.19 27.31
C PHE A 14 7.10 27.78 27.39
N PHE A 15 6.09 27.60 28.27
CA PHE A 15 5.38 26.32 28.37
C PHE A 15 4.52 26.02 27.14
N LEU A 16 3.89 27.03 26.52
CA LEU A 16 3.12 26.86 25.29
C LEU A 16 4.02 26.53 24.09
N LEU A 17 5.18 27.18 23.97
CA LEU A 17 6.16 26.89 22.90
C LEU A 17 6.81 25.52 23.08
N ALA A 18 7.15 25.10 24.29
CA ALA A 18 7.70 23.78 24.57
C ALA A 18 6.67 22.67 24.29
N GLY A 19 5.39 22.89 24.60
CA GLY A 19 4.31 21.97 24.33
C GLY A 19 4.05 21.79 22.83
N THR A 20 4.07 22.88 22.05
CA THR A 20 3.86 22.81 20.59
C THR A 20 5.04 22.19 19.85
N VAL A 21 6.27 22.44 20.28
CA VAL A 21 7.47 21.82 19.72
C VAL A 21 7.51 20.31 20.06
N GLY A 22 7.16 19.93 21.30
CA GLY A 22 7.05 18.53 21.71
C GLY A 22 5.99 17.77 20.92
N LEU A 23 4.82 18.36 20.68
CA LEU A 23 3.77 17.75 19.84
C LEU A 23 4.18 17.64 18.37
N TYR A 24 4.90 18.64 17.85
CA TYR A 24 5.38 18.64 16.47
C TYR A 24 6.49 17.61 16.23
N LEU A 25 7.40 17.47 17.20
CA LEU A 25 8.47 16.46 17.16
C LEU A 25 7.88 15.05 17.35
N HIS A 26 6.90 14.88 18.24
CA HIS A 26 6.24 13.58 18.43
C HIS A 26 5.45 13.15 17.19
N ARG A 27 4.75 14.07 16.51
CA ARG A 27 4.10 13.77 15.21
C ARG A 27 5.11 13.40 14.12
N ARG A 28 6.29 14.06 14.07
CA ARG A 28 7.33 13.69 13.10
C ARG A 28 7.95 12.33 13.41
N THR A 29 8.14 11.98 14.68
CA THR A 29 8.71 10.69 15.07
C THR A 29 7.75 9.53 14.80
N VAL A 30 6.46 9.72 15.02
CA VAL A 30 5.43 8.72 14.69
C VAL A 30 5.33 8.52 13.17
N MET A 31 5.36 9.61 12.37
CA MET A 31 5.39 9.48 10.90
C MET A 31 6.69 8.84 10.36
N ALA A 32 7.84 9.08 11.01
CA ALA A 32 9.11 8.49 10.61
C ALA A 32 9.20 6.99 10.97
N ALA A 33 8.60 6.58 12.08
CA ALA A 33 8.53 5.16 12.47
C ALA A 33 7.64 4.34 11.55
N ASP A 34 6.52 4.89 11.11
CA ASP A 34 5.57 4.27 10.16
C ASP A 34 6.19 4.06 8.77
N MET A 35 7.09 4.95 8.36
CA MET A 35 7.81 4.87 7.08
C MET A 35 9.01 3.91 7.10
N SER A 36 9.50 3.50 8.26
CA SER A 36 10.72 2.71 8.36
C SER A 36 10.54 1.24 7.96
N HIS A 37 9.33 0.69 8.08
CA HIS A 37 9.01 -0.69 7.69
C HIS A 37 8.81 -0.86 6.17
N MET A 38 8.59 0.23 5.42
CA MET A 38 8.41 0.22 3.97
C MET A 38 9.67 0.61 3.18
N ALA A 39 10.79 0.86 3.87
CA ALA A 39 11.93 1.65 3.36
C ALA A 39 12.76 1.00 2.24
N GLY A 40 12.50 -0.23 1.83
CA GLY A 40 13.35 -0.90 0.85
C GLY A 40 12.70 -1.22 -0.49
N HIS A 41 11.43 -1.57 -0.50
CA HIS A 41 10.74 -2.15 -1.66
C HIS A 41 9.46 -1.43 -2.07
N MET A 42 9.12 -0.31 -1.41
CA MET A 42 7.96 0.50 -1.74
C MET A 42 8.32 1.98 -1.75
N TYR A 43 7.88 2.67 -2.78
CA TYR A 43 7.92 4.12 -2.88
C TYR A 43 6.49 4.66 -2.86
N MET A 44 6.21 5.63 -2.01
CA MET A 44 4.91 6.28 -1.89
C MET A 44 4.98 7.75 -2.24
N THR A 45 3.97 8.25 -2.94
CA THR A 45 3.87 9.69 -3.21
C THR A 45 3.79 10.48 -1.90
N PRO A 46 4.38 11.70 -1.83
CA PRO A 46 4.12 12.61 -0.73
C PRO A 46 2.65 13.06 -0.75
N LEU A 47 2.09 13.36 0.43
CA LEU A 47 0.80 14.02 0.52
C LEU A 47 0.94 15.48 0.09
N ARG A 48 -0.04 15.98 -0.67
CA ARG A 48 -0.15 17.38 -1.09
C ARG A 48 -1.07 18.18 -0.18
N PRO A 49 -0.97 19.52 -0.16
CA PRO A 49 -1.97 20.36 0.51
C PRO A 49 -3.38 20.12 -0.08
N MET A 50 -4.37 20.02 0.81
CA MET A 50 -5.77 19.82 0.45
C MET A 50 -6.31 20.96 -0.42
N GLN A 51 -6.98 20.64 -1.52
CA GLN A 51 -7.72 21.58 -2.34
C GLN A 51 -9.24 21.47 -2.08
N PRO A 52 -10.04 22.50 -2.30
CA PRO A 52 -11.47 22.50 -1.96
C PRO A 52 -12.30 21.36 -2.57
N SER A 53 -11.91 20.86 -3.75
CA SER A 53 -12.62 19.78 -4.47
C SER A 53 -12.10 18.37 -4.17
N ASP A 54 -10.98 18.23 -3.46
CA ASP A 54 -10.27 16.95 -3.34
C ASP A 54 -11.11 15.90 -2.61
N GLN A 55 -11.74 16.28 -1.49
CA GLN A 55 -12.59 15.36 -0.76
C GLN A 55 -13.75 14.86 -1.61
N GLN A 56 -14.45 15.76 -2.30
CA GLN A 56 -15.57 15.39 -3.17
C GLN A 56 -15.12 14.45 -4.29
N LYS A 57 -13.94 14.69 -4.87
CA LYS A 57 -13.37 13.88 -5.93
C LYS A 57 -13.02 12.48 -5.43
N ALA A 58 -12.35 12.37 -4.27
CA ALA A 58 -12.02 11.11 -3.66
C ALA A 58 -13.26 10.30 -3.25
N ASP A 59 -14.28 10.96 -2.69
CA ASP A 59 -15.55 10.34 -2.33
C ASP A 59 -16.29 9.81 -3.56
N ALA A 60 -16.26 10.53 -4.67
CA ALA A 60 -16.85 10.08 -5.93
C ALA A 60 -16.16 8.82 -6.47
N VAL A 61 -14.82 8.75 -6.40
CA VAL A 61 -14.07 7.54 -6.79
C VAL A 61 -14.39 6.38 -5.85
N ALA A 62 -14.41 6.59 -4.54
CA ALA A 62 -14.75 5.56 -3.56
C ALA A 62 -16.18 5.03 -3.74
N ALA A 63 -17.14 5.92 -4.04
CA ALA A 63 -18.52 5.53 -4.34
C ALA A 63 -18.62 4.71 -5.62
N ALA A 64 -17.93 5.10 -6.69
CA ALA A 64 -17.88 4.34 -7.93
C ALA A 64 -17.22 2.97 -7.74
N ALA A 65 -16.12 2.90 -6.97
CA ALA A 65 -15.50 1.64 -6.59
C ALA A 65 -16.49 0.72 -5.86
N LYS A 66 -17.22 1.25 -4.88
CA LYS A 66 -18.22 0.49 -4.12
C LYS A 66 -19.31 -0.10 -5.01
N GLN A 67 -19.78 0.67 -5.98
CA GLN A 67 -20.76 0.20 -6.96
C GLN A 67 -20.19 -0.88 -7.88
N ALA A 68 -18.99 -0.66 -8.41
CA ALA A 68 -18.28 -1.62 -9.28
C ALA A 68 -18.01 -2.95 -8.57
N MET A 69 -17.70 -2.89 -7.27
CA MET A 69 -17.41 -4.06 -6.43
C MET A 69 -18.67 -4.84 -6.00
N ALA A 70 -19.83 -4.21 -5.98
CA ALA A 70 -21.06 -4.80 -5.43
C ALA A 70 -21.40 -6.20 -5.96
N PRO A 71 -21.24 -6.52 -7.26
CA PRO A 71 -21.50 -7.84 -7.81
C PRO A 71 -20.52 -8.93 -7.34
N TYR A 72 -19.37 -8.54 -6.78
CA TYR A 72 -18.23 -9.41 -6.50
C TYR A 72 -18.10 -9.80 -5.02
N GLN A 73 -19.16 -9.66 -4.23
CA GLN A 73 -19.22 -10.22 -2.88
C GLN A 73 -19.02 -11.75 -2.89
N ASP A 74 -19.51 -12.42 -3.93
CA ASP A 74 -19.09 -13.77 -4.28
C ASP A 74 -17.85 -13.71 -5.20
N TYR A 75 -16.70 -14.09 -4.66
CA TYR A 75 -15.44 -14.10 -5.41
C TYR A 75 -15.47 -14.98 -6.66
N LYS A 76 -16.34 -16.01 -6.68
CA LYS A 76 -16.48 -16.89 -7.87
C LYS A 76 -17.02 -16.13 -9.07
N LYS A 77 -17.87 -15.12 -8.81
CA LYS A 77 -18.33 -14.23 -9.88
C LYS A 77 -17.17 -13.40 -10.44
N ALA A 78 -16.27 -12.91 -9.61
CA ALA A 78 -15.09 -12.19 -10.08
C ALA A 78 -14.23 -13.08 -11.03
N LEU A 79 -14.01 -14.33 -10.63
CA LEU A 79 -13.29 -15.30 -11.47
C LEU A 79 -14.03 -15.58 -12.79
N ALA A 80 -15.35 -15.74 -12.75
CA ALA A 80 -16.17 -15.95 -13.93
C ALA A 80 -16.17 -14.75 -14.90
N ASP A 81 -16.02 -13.54 -14.37
CA ASP A 81 -15.95 -12.28 -15.13
C ASP A 81 -14.51 -11.93 -15.60
N GLY A 82 -13.56 -12.86 -15.44
CA GLY A 82 -12.20 -12.75 -15.98
C GLY A 82 -11.18 -12.06 -15.04
N TYR A 83 -11.47 -11.93 -13.75
CA TYR A 83 -10.45 -11.62 -12.77
C TYR A 83 -9.64 -12.87 -12.44
N GLU A 84 -8.33 -12.72 -12.26
CA GLU A 84 -7.40 -13.80 -11.93
C GLU A 84 -6.70 -13.52 -10.61
N ILE A 85 -6.51 -14.55 -9.79
CA ILE A 85 -5.79 -14.39 -8.50
C ILE A 85 -4.31 -14.20 -8.81
N PHE A 86 -3.78 -13.04 -8.44
CA PHE A 86 -2.35 -12.78 -8.54
C PHE A 86 -1.58 -13.60 -7.50
N LEU A 87 -0.60 -14.40 -7.96
CA LEU A 87 0.22 -15.30 -7.13
C LEU A 87 -0.62 -16.21 -6.21
N PRO A 88 -1.53 -17.04 -6.73
CA PRO A 88 -2.51 -17.79 -5.93
C PRO A 88 -1.90 -18.78 -4.94
N ASN A 89 -0.67 -19.23 -5.19
CA ASN A 89 0.06 -20.20 -4.36
C ASN A 89 0.98 -19.53 -3.33
N VAL A 90 1.01 -18.20 -3.28
CA VAL A 90 1.78 -17.43 -2.29
C VAL A 90 0.79 -16.93 -1.23
N PRO A 91 1.01 -17.24 0.07
CA PRO A 91 0.21 -16.65 1.13
C PRO A 91 0.31 -15.12 1.10
N GLN A 92 -0.84 -14.46 1.10
CA GLN A 92 -0.95 -13.00 1.05
C GLN A 92 -1.95 -12.56 2.10
N HIS A 93 -1.70 -11.43 2.74
CA HIS A 93 -2.67 -10.82 3.66
C HIS A 93 -3.91 -10.33 2.88
N ILE A 94 -3.67 -9.64 1.77
CA ILE A 94 -4.68 -9.23 0.80
C ILE A 94 -4.39 -9.90 -0.54
N TYR A 95 -5.34 -10.65 -1.04
CA TYR A 95 -5.27 -11.26 -2.37
C TYR A 95 -5.82 -10.32 -3.42
N HIS A 96 -5.03 -10.08 -4.45
CA HIS A 96 -5.42 -9.25 -5.58
C HIS A 96 -6.03 -10.14 -6.65
N PHE A 97 -7.31 -9.96 -6.92
CA PHE A 97 -7.98 -10.55 -8.07
C PHE A 97 -7.91 -9.54 -9.19
N THR A 98 -7.01 -9.75 -10.15
CA THR A 98 -6.61 -8.76 -11.16
C THR A 98 -7.26 -9.04 -12.49
N LYS A 99 -7.78 -7.99 -13.13
CA LYS A 99 -8.27 -8.01 -14.50
C LYS A 99 -7.30 -7.25 -15.39
N HIS A 100 -6.47 -7.99 -16.14
CA HIS A 100 -5.38 -7.42 -16.91
C HIS A 100 -5.84 -6.43 -17.99
N GLU A 101 -7.02 -6.66 -18.57
CA GLU A 101 -7.66 -5.74 -19.53
C GLU A 101 -7.87 -4.35 -18.90
N TYR A 102 -8.39 -4.29 -17.65
CA TYR A 102 -8.62 -3.03 -16.94
C TYR A 102 -7.29 -2.34 -16.57
N GLY A 103 -6.26 -3.11 -16.26
CA GLY A 103 -4.92 -2.57 -16.04
C GLY A 103 -4.32 -1.96 -17.30
N PHE A 104 -4.56 -2.56 -18.46
CA PHE A 104 -4.15 -2.00 -19.73
C PHE A 104 -4.91 -0.71 -20.07
N GLU A 105 -6.24 -0.71 -19.93
CA GLU A 105 -7.07 0.49 -20.17
C GLU A 105 -6.67 1.64 -19.23
N ALA A 106 -6.41 1.32 -17.95
CA ALA A 106 -6.03 2.30 -16.94
C ALA A 106 -4.73 3.05 -17.27
N ALA A 107 -3.84 2.46 -18.07
CA ALA A 107 -2.63 3.16 -18.52
C ALA A 107 -2.93 4.37 -19.43
N PHE A 108 -4.13 4.47 -20.00
CA PHE A 108 -4.53 5.52 -20.93
C PHE A 108 -5.72 6.33 -20.44
N HIS A 109 -6.64 5.71 -19.70
CA HIS A 109 -7.86 6.32 -19.23
C HIS A 109 -8.24 5.80 -17.85
N PHE A 110 -8.47 6.70 -16.90
CA PHE A 110 -8.94 6.36 -15.57
C PHE A 110 -10.46 6.26 -15.55
N ASP A 111 -10.96 5.06 -15.25
CA ASP A 111 -12.38 4.80 -15.06
C ASP A 111 -12.59 4.17 -13.66
N PRO A 112 -13.14 4.91 -12.69
CA PRO A 112 -13.35 4.38 -11.35
C PRO A 112 -14.38 3.24 -11.27
N SER A 113 -15.14 2.99 -12.34
CA SER A 113 -16.02 1.81 -12.43
C SER A 113 -15.29 0.53 -12.85
N LYS A 114 -14.00 0.64 -13.23
CA LYS A 114 -13.15 -0.47 -13.70
C LYS A 114 -11.90 -0.64 -12.82
N PRO A 115 -12.04 -1.08 -11.56
CA PRO A 115 -10.87 -1.33 -10.73
C PRO A 115 -9.99 -2.42 -11.36
N THR A 116 -8.69 -2.15 -11.40
CA THR A 116 -7.70 -3.08 -11.96
C THR A 116 -7.67 -4.39 -11.16
N SER A 117 -7.84 -4.30 -9.84
CA SER A 117 -7.97 -5.47 -8.98
C SER A 117 -9.07 -5.28 -7.95
N LEU A 118 -9.69 -6.40 -7.60
CA LEU A 118 -10.53 -6.54 -6.42
C LEU A 118 -9.66 -7.10 -5.29
N LEU A 119 -9.81 -6.56 -4.09
CA LEU A 119 -9.01 -6.92 -2.92
C LEU A 119 -9.82 -7.83 -2.01
N TYR A 120 -9.26 -9.00 -1.71
CA TYR A 120 -9.92 -9.99 -0.87
C TYR A 120 -9.03 -10.44 0.28
N LYS A 121 -9.64 -10.64 1.46
CA LYS A 121 -9.04 -11.39 2.57
C LYS A 121 -9.47 -12.85 2.49
N LYS A 122 -8.51 -13.77 2.60
CA LYS A 122 -8.81 -15.20 2.66
C LYS A 122 -9.40 -15.53 4.03
N THR A 123 -10.50 -16.26 4.05
CA THR A 123 -11.18 -16.65 5.28
C THR A 123 -10.69 -18.04 5.75
N PRO A 124 -10.89 -18.40 7.04
CA PRO A 124 -10.41 -19.68 7.58
C PRO A 124 -10.98 -20.92 6.89
N ASP A 125 -12.16 -20.80 6.28
CA ASP A 125 -12.79 -21.88 5.48
C ASP A 125 -12.23 -21.97 4.05
N GLY A 126 -11.23 -21.14 3.71
CA GLY A 126 -10.58 -21.12 2.40
C GLY A 126 -11.31 -20.31 1.34
N SER A 127 -12.43 -19.65 1.66
CA SER A 127 -13.12 -18.71 0.79
C SER A 127 -12.46 -17.33 0.83
N TYR A 128 -13.06 -16.32 0.14
CA TYR A 128 -12.52 -14.99 0.06
C TYR A 128 -13.61 -13.95 0.34
N LYS A 129 -13.30 -13.01 1.23
CA LYS A 129 -14.15 -11.87 1.59
C LYS A 129 -13.65 -10.61 0.89
N LEU A 130 -14.51 -9.98 0.09
CA LEU A 130 -14.21 -8.71 -0.57
C LEU A 130 -14.03 -7.60 0.47
N VAL A 131 -12.94 -6.84 0.37
CA VAL A 131 -12.61 -5.75 1.29
C VAL A 131 -12.36 -4.43 0.58
N GLY A 132 -11.84 -4.43 -0.65
CA GLY A 132 -11.48 -3.22 -1.34
C GLY A 132 -11.26 -3.41 -2.84
N ALA A 133 -10.75 -2.36 -3.46
CA ALA A 133 -10.30 -2.35 -4.85
C ALA A 133 -8.95 -1.64 -4.97
N MET A 134 -8.26 -1.92 -6.07
CA MET A 134 -7.01 -1.28 -6.44
C MET A 134 -7.14 -0.70 -7.85
N TYR A 135 -6.65 0.53 -8.01
CA TYR A 135 -6.45 1.16 -9.31
C TYR A 135 -4.97 1.24 -9.62
N THR A 136 -4.65 1.22 -10.91
CA THR A 136 -3.25 1.29 -11.37
C THR A 136 -3.05 2.43 -12.35
N ASP A 137 -1.80 2.85 -12.50
CA ASP A 137 -1.32 3.68 -13.58
C ASP A 137 0.04 3.18 -14.08
N ARG A 138 0.48 3.66 -15.24
CA ARG A 138 1.77 3.30 -15.83
C ARG A 138 2.93 3.73 -14.91
N VAL A 139 4.04 3.00 -14.97
CA VAL A 139 5.26 3.24 -14.18
C VAL A 139 5.74 4.69 -14.24
N ARG A 140 5.60 5.36 -15.40
CA ARG A 140 6.10 6.71 -15.65
C ARG A 140 5.03 7.79 -15.51
N ALA A 141 3.87 7.49 -14.94
CA ALA A 141 2.88 8.53 -14.64
C ALA A 141 3.48 9.54 -13.66
N SER A 142 3.27 10.82 -13.92
CA SER A 142 3.69 11.89 -13.02
C SER A 142 2.75 11.98 -11.82
N GLU A 143 3.22 12.57 -10.73
CA GLU A 143 2.36 12.83 -9.58
C GLU A 143 1.15 13.72 -9.92
N ASP A 144 1.25 14.59 -10.92
CA ASP A 144 0.12 15.40 -11.37
C ASP A 144 -0.95 14.53 -12.06
N GLU A 145 -0.55 13.59 -12.92
CA GLU A 145 -1.46 12.60 -13.52
C GLU A 145 -2.13 11.72 -12.45
N LEU A 146 -1.39 11.28 -11.44
CA LEU A 146 -1.94 10.53 -10.32
C LEU A 146 -2.94 11.35 -9.50
N ASN A 147 -2.60 12.62 -9.23
CA ASN A 147 -3.46 13.57 -8.51
C ASN A 147 -4.77 13.89 -9.26
N GLU A 148 -4.74 13.86 -10.60
CA GLU A 148 -5.94 14.00 -11.41
C GLU A 148 -6.89 12.80 -11.25
N ARG A 149 -6.39 11.60 -11.00
CA ARG A 149 -7.19 10.37 -10.80
C ARG A 149 -7.75 10.29 -9.39
N VAL A 150 -6.88 10.35 -8.40
CA VAL A 150 -7.22 10.36 -6.97
C VAL A 150 -6.33 11.40 -6.28
N PRO A 151 -6.92 12.40 -5.59
CA PRO A 151 -6.16 13.49 -5.00
C PRO A 151 -5.07 13.02 -4.04
N LEU A 152 -3.84 13.49 -4.25
CA LEU A 152 -2.68 13.20 -3.39
C LEU A 152 -2.76 13.87 -2.01
N SER A 153 -3.74 14.71 -1.76
CA SER A 153 -4.06 15.22 -0.43
C SER A 153 -4.85 14.23 0.42
N ILE A 154 -5.47 13.22 -0.21
CA ILE A 154 -6.34 12.22 0.41
C ILE A 154 -5.66 10.84 0.41
N ALA A 155 -5.14 10.40 -0.75
CA ALA A 155 -4.59 9.07 -0.94
C ALA A 155 -3.13 9.13 -1.38
N ARG A 156 -2.35 8.13 -1.00
CA ARG A 156 -1.00 7.95 -1.50
C ARG A 156 -0.99 6.85 -2.55
N TRP A 157 -0.43 7.17 -3.71
CA TRP A 157 -0.07 6.17 -4.68
C TRP A 157 1.28 5.57 -4.31
N HIS A 158 1.45 4.27 -4.54
CA HIS A 158 2.69 3.57 -4.28
C HIS A 158 3.17 2.78 -5.50
N GLN A 159 4.46 2.50 -5.53
CA GLN A 159 5.10 1.59 -6.48
C GLN A 159 5.96 0.59 -5.72
N HIS A 160 5.99 -0.64 -6.20
CA HIS A 160 6.99 -1.60 -5.75
C HIS A 160 8.29 -1.38 -6.52
N ILE A 161 9.36 -1.16 -5.76
CA ILE A 161 10.69 -0.81 -6.26
C ILE A 161 11.74 -1.81 -5.76
N ASN A 162 12.94 -1.74 -6.33
CA ASN A 162 14.13 -2.47 -5.87
C ASN A 162 13.94 -3.98 -5.80
N PHE A 163 13.22 -4.56 -6.75
CA PHE A 163 12.97 -5.99 -6.77
C PHE A 163 14.17 -6.75 -7.29
N CYS A 164 14.75 -7.63 -6.46
CA CYS A 164 15.76 -8.56 -6.90
C CYS A 164 15.12 -9.94 -7.18
N LYS A 165 15.12 -10.35 -8.45
CA LYS A 165 14.67 -11.68 -8.85
C LYS A 165 15.77 -12.69 -8.55
N ALA A 166 15.42 -13.75 -7.79
CA ALA A 166 16.34 -14.84 -7.49
C ALA A 166 16.81 -15.56 -8.76
N PRO A 167 18.06 -16.03 -8.81
CA PRO A 167 18.51 -16.94 -9.83
C PRO A 167 17.77 -18.29 -9.73
N GLU A 168 17.86 -19.08 -10.79
CA GLU A 168 17.25 -20.39 -10.84
C GLU A 168 17.75 -21.26 -9.67
N GLY A 169 16.84 -22.05 -9.10
CA GLY A 169 17.13 -22.93 -7.94
C GLY A 169 17.09 -22.25 -6.57
N ARG A 170 16.97 -20.90 -6.49
CA ARG A 170 16.97 -20.16 -5.22
C ARG A 170 15.61 -19.56 -4.82
N LYS A 171 14.51 -20.09 -5.35
CA LYS A 171 13.15 -19.59 -5.07
C LYS A 171 12.73 -19.63 -3.60
N ALA A 172 13.30 -20.56 -2.81
CA ALA A 172 13.03 -20.65 -1.38
C ALA A 172 13.46 -19.37 -0.63
N GLU A 173 14.43 -18.63 -1.15
CA GLU A 173 14.95 -17.40 -0.53
C GLU A 173 14.05 -16.16 -0.75
N TYR A 174 12.87 -16.33 -1.37
CA TYR A 174 11.83 -15.29 -1.39
C TYR A 174 11.02 -15.21 -0.09
N PHE A 175 11.12 -16.22 0.79
CA PHE A 175 10.22 -16.40 1.91
C PHE A 175 10.98 -16.61 3.22
N GLY A 176 10.29 -16.38 4.34
CA GLY A 176 10.81 -16.58 5.68
C GLY A 176 11.54 -15.36 6.27
N PRO A 177 11.96 -15.44 7.52
CA PRO A 177 12.56 -14.32 8.24
C PRO A 177 13.90 -13.84 7.65
N ASP A 178 14.59 -14.71 6.90
CA ASP A 178 15.88 -14.42 6.26
C ASP A 178 15.74 -14.27 4.73
N ALA A 179 14.54 -13.89 4.23
CA ALA A 179 14.31 -13.69 2.82
C ALA A 179 15.34 -12.70 2.24
N LYS A 180 15.94 -13.05 1.10
CA LYS A 180 16.93 -12.23 0.41
C LYS A 180 16.38 -11.56 -0.83
N PHE A 181 15.53 -12.26 -1.56
CA PHE A 181 14.99 -11.83 -2.85
C PHE A 181 13.52 -11.42 -2.74
N GLY A 182 13.02 -10.73 -3.76
CA GLY A 182 11.64 -10.32 -3.86
C GLY A 182 11.31 -9.08 -3.04
N LEU A 183 10.02 -8.83 -2.82
CA LEU A 183 9.53 -7.66 -2.10
C LEU A 183 9.69 -7.76 -0.58
N LEU A 184 9.87 -8.96 -0.06
CA LEU A 184 10.12 -9.23 1.36
C LEU A 184 11.61 -9.46 1.64
N GLY A 185 12.45 -9.40 0.61
CA GLY A 185 13.86 -9.69 0.71
C GLY A 185 14.69 -8.53 1.25
N SER A 186 15.87 -8.85 1.78
CA SER A 186 16.82 -7.85 2.28
C SER A 186 17.65 -7.16 1.19
N ILE A 187 17.59 -7.64 -0.06
CA ILE A 187 18.36 -7.10 -1.19
C ILE A 187 17.59 -5.97 -1.86
N THR A 188 18.03 -4.73 -1.66
CA THR A 188 17.36 -3.50 -2.12
C THR A 188 18.18 -2.69 -3.14
N THR A 189 19.38 -3.15 -3.51
CA THR A 189 20.23 -2.45 -4.49
C THR A 189 20.62 -3.36 -5.65
N GLU A 190 20.95 -2.76 -6.78
CA GLU A 190 21.40 -3.47 -7.98
C GLU A 190 22.71 -4.22 -7.73
N GLU A 191 23.67 -3.59 -7.04
CA GLU A 191 24.97 -4.17 -6.73
C GLU A 191 24.84 -5.40 -5.83
N ALA A 192 24.01 -5.30 -4.78
CA ALA A 192 23.75 -6.44 -3.89
C ALA A 192 23.02 -7.56 -4.63
N CYS A 193 22.08 -7.22 -5.51
CA CYS A 193 21.37 -8.20 -6.33
C CYS A 193 22.33 -8.96 -7.27
N ALA A 194 23.20 -8.24 -7.95
CA ALA A 194 24.21 -8.81 -8.83
C ALA A 194 25.21 -9.70 -8.06
N ALA A 195 25.67 -9.26 -6.88
CA ALA A 195 26.56 -10.04 -6.02
C ALA A 195 25.96 -11.37 -5.58
N HIS A 196 24.62 -11.48 -5.52
CA HIS A 196 23.90 -12.70 -5.20
C HIS A 196 23.43 -13.49 -6.45
N GLY A 197 23.85 -13.05 -7.66
CA GLY A 197 23.49 -13.68 -8.93
C GLY A 197 22.06 -13.45 -9.37
N GLY A 198 21.36 -12.49 -8.75
CA GLY A 198 19.99 -12.14 -9.08
C GLY A 198 19.88 -11.18 -10.28
N LYS A 199 18.65 -10.93 -10.71
CA LYS A 199 18.33 -9.90 -11.71
C LYS A 199 17.55 -8.79 -11.05
N PHE A 200 18.09 -7.58 -11.08
CA PHE A 200 17.50 -6.38 -10.48
C PHE A 200 16.46 -5.73 -11.38
N TYR A 201 15.38 -5.28 -10.79
CA TYR A 201 14.33 -4.50 -11.41
C TYR A 201 14.05 -3.27 -10.53
N PRO A 202 14.36 -2.06 -10.99
CA PRO A 202 14.11 -0.84 -10.22
C PRO A 202 12.63 -0.62 -9.93
N HIS A 203 11.75 -1.06 -10.82
CA HIS A 203 10.30 -1.08 -10.69
C HIS A 203 9.76 -2.39 -11.25
N ILE A 204 8.75 -2.99 -10.63
CA ILE A 204 8.15 -4.25 -11.12
C ILE A 204 6.70 -4.12 -11.58
N PHE A 205 5.99 -3.09 -11.11
CA PHE A 205 4.61 -2.79 -11.48
C PHE A 205 4.46 -1.31 -11.76
N GLY A 206 3.29 -0.87 -12.23
CA GLY A 206 2.91 0.53 -12.31
C GLY A 206 2.61 1.12 -10.93
N TRP A 207 2.12 2.34 -10.92
CA TRP A 207 1.57 2.96 -9.72
C TRP A 207 0.28 2.27 -9.30
N MET A 208 0.06 2.18 -7.99
CA MET A 208 -1.09 1.56 -7.38
C MET A 208 -1.67 2.46 -6.29
N VAL A 209 -3.00 2.46 -6.16
CA VAL A 209 -3.72 3.06 -5.03
C VAL A 209 -4.85 2.13 -4.61
N HIS A 210 -4.96 1.90 -3.30
CA HIS A 210 -6.02 1.07 -2.73
C HIS A 210 -7.18 1.94 -2.26
N VAL A 211 -8.38 1.38 -2.34
CA VAL A 211 -9.60 1.96 -1.77
C VAL A 211 -10.42 0.89 -1.06
N TYR A 212 -10.81 1.16 0.19
CA TYR A 212 -11.60 0.28 1.04
C TYR A 212 -12.97 0.92 1.33
N PRO A 213 -13.91 0.95 0.36
CA PRO A 213 -15.12 1.75 0.44
C PRO A 213 -16.19 1.19 1.38
N TYR A 214 -15.90 0.07 2.03
CA TYR A 214 -16.73 -0.51 3.10
C TYR A 214 -16.24 -0.11 4.50
N GLU A 215 -15.06 0.53 4.61
CA GLU A 215 -14.57 1.04 5.87
C GLU A 215 -15.43 2.18 6.39
N THR A 216 -15.63 2.21 7.70
CA THR A 216 -16.42 3.24 8.39
C THR A 216 -15.54 4.38 8.92
N ASP A 217 -14.26 4.12 9.13
CA ASP A 217 -13.26 5.14 9.47
C ASP A 217 -12.76 5.81 8.17
N PRO A 218 -13.02 7.12 7.98
CA PRO A 218 -12.58 7.83 6.78
C PRO A 218 -11.07 7.74 6.52
N LYS A 219 -10.26 7.58 7.57
CA LYS A 219 -8.80 7.45 7.45
C LYS A 219 -8.37 6.12 6.85
N LYS A 220 -9.24 5.11 6.92
CA LYS A 220 -8.96 3.76 6.40
C LYS A 220 -9.45 3.57 4.97
N ILE A 221 -10.32 4.43 4.46
CA ILE A 221 -10.85 4.30 3.09
C ILE A 221 -9.71 4.32 2.06
N TRP A 222 -8.67 5.11 2.28
CA TRP A 222 -7.52 5.26 1.39
C TRP A 222 -6.20 4.86 2.06
N SER A 223 -6.25 3.96 3.05
CA SER A 223 -5.04 3.49 3.72
C SER A 223 -4.24 2.53 2.84
N VAL A 224 -2.94 2.56 3.03
CA VAL A 224 -2.01 1.56 2.48
C VAL A 224 -1.71 0.52 3.57
N ASP A 225 -1.97 0.86 4.82
CA ASP A 225 -1.53 0.15 6.03
C ASP A 225 -2.16 -1.23 6.25
N ASP A 226 -3.31 -1.53 5.62
CA ASP A 226 -3.92 -2.86 5.75
C ASP A 226 -3.12 -3.96 5.03
N ASP A 227 -2.22 -3.58 4.10
CA ASP A 227 -1.34 -4.54 3.40
C ASP A 227 -0.05 -4.82 4.20
N ASP A 228 0.38 -3.90 5.08
CA ASP A 228 1.73 -3.94 5.67
C ASP A 228 1.79 -4.36 7.15
N GLN A 229 0.70 -4.21 7.93
CA GLN A 229 0.75 -4.47 9.37
C GLN A 229 0.78 -5.94 9.78
N ASP A 230 0.44 -6.88 8.89
CA ASP A 230 0.43 -8.31 9.23
C ASP A 230 1.70 -9.07 8.83
N HIS A 231 2.69 -8.42 8.20
CA HIS A 231 3.97 -9.06 7.95
C HIS A 231 4.71 -9.43 9.25
N ASP A 232 4.49 -8.67 10.32
CA ASP A 232 5.06 -8.98 11.65
C ASP A 232 4.42 -10.20 12.32
N ASN A 233 3.18 -10.56 11.99
CA ASN A 233 2.49 -11.72 12.57
C ASN A 233 2.73 -13.04 11.82
N MET A 234 3.17 -13.02 10.57
CA MET A 234 3.50 -14.25 9.83
C MET A 234 4.86 -14.86 10.21
N SER A 235 5.74 -14.10 10.86
CA SER A 235 7.07 -14.57 11.27
C SER A 235 7.03 -15.62 12.39
N HIS A 236 5.89 -15.84 13.06
CA HIS A 236 5.78 -16.75 14.19
C HIS A 236 4.89 -17.99 13.98
N SER A 237 4.27 -18.13 12.81
CA SER A 237 3.53 -19.35 12.50
C SER A 237 4.37 -20.26 11.61
N ALA A 238 5.05 -21.23 12.26
CA ALA A 238 5.76 -22.30 11.57
C ALA A 238 4.83 -22.99 10.59
N MET A 239 5.17 -22.97 9.30
CA MET A 239 4.46 -23.73 8.27
C MET A 239 4.68 -25.22 8.48
N PRO A 240 3.61 -26.06 8.63
CA PRO A 240 3.77 -27.50 8.53
C PRO A 240 3.96 -27.91 7.08
N GLY A 241 5.15 -28.41 6.75
CA GLY A 241 5.44 -29.36 5.70
C GLY A 241 4.89 -29.08 4.29
N MET A 242 5.54 -28.19 3.53
CA MET A 242 5.38 -28.17 2.07
C MET A 242 6.40 -29.10 1.43
N GLN A 243 6.01 -30.32 1.11
CA GLN A 243 6.77 -31.17 0.18
C GLN A 243 6.53 -30.64 -1.23
N MET A 244 7.57 -30.11 -1.85
CA MET A 244 7.57 -29.84 -3.29
C MET A 244 7.87 -31.15 -4.01
N LYS A 245 6.96 -31.52 -4.93
CA LYS A 245 7.24 -32.53 -5.96
C LYS A 245 8.06 -31.87 -7.07
N ASP A 246 9.16 -32.51 -7.41
CA ASP A 246 10.03 -32.21 -8.55
C ASP A 246 9.28 -32.28 -9.89
#